data_5e210d504dfbe17110897c38c9ecea6e
#
_entry.id   5e210d504dfbe17110897c38c9ecea6e
#
_cell.length_a   1.000
_cell.length_b   1.000
_cell.length_c   1.000
_cell.angle_alpha   90.00
_cell.angle_beta   90.00
_cell.angle_gamma   90.00
#
_symmetry.space_group_name_H-M   'P 1'
#
loop_
_entity.id
_entity.type
_entity.pdbx_description
1 polymer ?
#
loop_
_entity_poly.entity_id
_entity_poly.type
_entity_poly.pdbx_seq_one_letter_code
_entity_poly.pdbx_strand_id
1 'polypeptide(L)'
;ENGHEILILTRNSDSAKFRIPVHCEIVTWDPVNYSLSPSVLKGVDAVINLAGEGIADGRWTLERKRSLIQSRLLSARRLIDAISYMNSKPKVFLSASAIGFYGDQGDQLLNEESAKGNGFLSEICQNWENEILKAKDLGIRTVALRIGMVLGHDGGALEKMLPPFQLGVGGKLGSGT
;
A
#
# COMPACT_ATOMS: atom_id res chain seq x y z
N GLU A 1 -13.75 17.14 -4.95
CA GLU A 1 -14.13 18.22 -5.89
C GLU A 1 -14.87 17.70 -7.14
N ASN A 2 -14.83 16.41 -7.45
CA ASN A 2 -15.52 15.81 -8.60
C ASN A 2 -16.82 15.08 -8.20
N GLY A 3 -17.43 15.41 -7.05
CA GLY A 3 -18.69 14.82 -6.59
C GLY A 3 -18.55 13.41 -6.01
N HIS A 4 -17.33 12.98 -5.64
CA HIS A 4 -17.10 11.70 -4.96
C HIS A 4 -17.27 11.85 -3.44
N GLU A 5 -17.95 10.91 -2.83
CA GLU A 5 -17.98 10.73 -1.38
C GLU A 5 -16.81 9.82 -0.98
N ILE A 6 -16.07 10.23 0.06
CA ILE A 6 -14.84 9.54 0.47
C ILE A 6 -15.04 8.98 1.88
N LEU A 7 -14.81 7.68 2.01
CA LEU A 7 -14.69 6.96 3.28
C LEU A 7 -13.21 6.58 3.48
N ILE A 8 -12.62 7.02 4.61
CA ILE A 8 -11.23 6.73 4.95
C ILE A 8 -11.16 5.75 6.11
N LEU A 9 -10.48 4.65 5.91
CA LEU A 9 -10.13 3.70 6.95
C LEU A 9 -8.71 3.97 7.43
N THR A 10 -8.52 4.22 8.72
CA THR A 10 -7.22 4.56 9.30
C THR A 10 -7.08 4.05 10.73
N ARG A 11 -5.86 3.75 11.17
CA ARG A 11 -5.57 3.41 12.57
C ARG A 11 -5.69 4.59 13.53
N ASN A 12 -5.54 5.81 13.02
CA ASN A 12 -5.57 7.04 13.82
C ASN A 12 -6.46 8.08 13.16
N SER A 13 -7.74 8.09 13.56
CA SER A 13 -8.74 9.01 13.03
C SER A 13 -8.44 10.48 13.38
N ASP A 14 -7.87 10.75 14.55
CA ASP A 14 -7.58 12.12 14.97
C ASP A 14 -6.46 12.73 14.14
N SER A 15 -5.37 11.99 13.92
CA SER A 15 -4.31 12.43 13.02
C SER A 15 -4.83 12.61 11.57
N ALA A 16 -5.71 11.75 11.11
CA ALA A 16 -6.28 11.84 9.77
C ALA A 16 -7.11 13.11 9.57
N LYS A 17 -7.92 13.51 10.55
CA LYS A 17 -8.74 14.73 10.50
C LYS A 17 -7.90 16.00 10.29
N PHE A 18 -6.69 16.06 10.86
CA PHE A 18 -5.79 17.20 10.70
C PHE A 18 -5.02 17.19 9.37
N ARG A 19 -4.77 16.02 8.80
CA ARG A 19 -3.91 15.87 7.62
C ARG A 19 -4.69 15.85 6.31
N ILE A 20 -5.98 15.52 6.35
CA ILE A 20 -6.80 15.38 5.15
C ILE A 20 -7.65 16.63 4.98
N PRO A 21 -7.35 17.48 3.98
CA PRO A 21 -8.00 18.77 3.80
C PRO A 21 -9.33 18.70 3.03
N VAL A 22 -9.97 17.52 3.01
CA VAL A 22 -11.24 17.31 2.31
C VAL A 22 -12.31 16.77 3.25
N HIS A 23 -13.56 17.12 2.99
CA HIS A 23 -14.69 16.55 3.72
C HIS A 23 -14.82 15.06 3.38
N CYS A 24 -14.70 14.19 4.38
CA CYS A 24 -14.77 12.75 4.24
C CYS A 24 -15.26 12.09 5.53
N GLU A 25 -15.82 10.91 5.41
CA GLU A 25 -16.10 10.04 6.54
C GLU A 25 -14.79 9.35 6.96
N ILE A 26 -14.51 9.29 8.27
CA ILE A 26 -13.29 8.65 8.80
C ILE A 26 -13.70 7.58 9.81
N VAL A 27 -13.30 6.35 9.55
CA VAL A 27 -13.52 5.20 10.41
C VAL A 27 -12.20 4.66 10.92
N THR A 28 -12.08 4.49 12.24
CA THR A 28 -10.90 3.88 12.85
C THR A 28 -10.93 2.37 12.60
N TRP A 29 -9.87 1.87 11.97
CA TRP A 29 -9.70 0.45 11.70
C TRP A 29 -8.23 0.06 11.69
N ASP A 30 -7.90 -0.99 12.41
CA ASP A 30 -6.58 -1.63 12.40
C ASP A 30 -6.69 -3.02 11.76
N PRO A 31 -6.22 -3.19 10.51
CA PRO A 31 -6.31 -4.46 9.80
C PRO A 31 -5.46 -5.58 10.41
N VAL A 32 -4.49 -5.27 11.25
CA VAL A 32 -3.68 -6.30 11.92
C VAL A 32 -4.46 -6.95 13.04
N ASN A 33 -5.21 -6.18 13.81
CA ASN A 33 -5.87 -6.66 15.02
C ASN A 33 -7.37 -6.96 14.83
N TYR A 34 -8.05 -6.28 13.88
CA TYR A 34 -9.51 -6.34 13.77
C TYR A 34 -9.98 -6.67 12.34
N SER A 35 -11.02 -7.50 12.26
CA SER A 35 -11.78 -7.67 11.03
C SER A 35 -12.56 -6.39 10.70
N LEU A 36 -12.90 -6.19 9.44
CA LEU A 36 -13.74 -5.10 9.00
C LEU A 36 -15.19 -5.58 8.88
N SER A 37 -16.13 -4.84 9.47
CA SER A 37 -17.55 -5.14 9.26
C SER A 37 -17.95 -4.80 7.81
N PRO A 38 -18.66 -5.69 7.10
CA PRO A 38 -19.16 -5.40 5.76
C PRO A 38 -20.05 -4.16 5.69
N SER A 39 -20.73 -3.82 6.79
CA SER A 39 -21.59 -2.63 6.87
C SER A 39 -20.84 -1.31 6.68
N VAL A 40 -19.57 -1.27 7.03
CA VAL A 40 -18.71 -0.08 6.84
C VAL A 40 -18.52 0.24 5.35
N LEU A 41 -18.52 -0.78 4.50
CA LEU A 41 -18.32 -0.63 3.05
C LEU A 41 -19.65 -0.53 2.28
N LYS A 42 -20.77 -0.38 2.97
CA LYS A 42 -22.10 -0.31 2.32
C LYS A 42 -22.16 0.91 1.40
N GLY A 43 -22.50 0.68 0.13
CA GLY A 43 -22.62 1.73 -0.88
C GLY A 43 -21.30 2.17 -1.52
N VAL A 44 -20.16 1.56 -1.14
CA VAL A 44 -18.86 1.87 -1.72
C VAL A 44 -18.77 1.28 -3.14
N ASP A 45 -18.50 2.13 -4.13
CA ASP A 45 -18.31 1.74 -5.54
C ASP A 45 -16.87 1.29 -5.86
N ALA A 46 -15.89 1.83 -5.15
CA ALA A 46 -14.47 1.57 -5.39
C ALA A 46 -13.70 1.49 -4.07
N VAL A 47 -12.78 0.56 -3.96
CA VAL A 47 -11.85 0.44 -2.83
C VAL A 47 -10.44 0.70 -3.30
N ILE A 48 -9.73 1.61 -2.60
CA ILE A 48 -8.31 1.90 -2.82
C ILE A 48 -7.54 1.54 -1.55
N ASN A 49 -6.77 0.47 -1.60
CA ASN A 49 -5.95 0.01 -0.48
C ASN A 49 -4.50 0.50 -0.62
N LEU A 50 -4.13 1.49 0.17
CA LEU A 50 -2.77 2.02 0.26
C LEU A 50 -2.11 1.67 1.61
N ALA A 51 -2.72 0.79 2.40
CA ALA A 51 -2.25 0.44 3.73
C ALA A 51 -0.95 -0.36 3.68
N GLY A 52 -0.02 0.02 4.54
CA GLY A 52 1.26 -0.66 4.71
C GLY A 52 2.19 0.14 5.59
N GLU A 53 3.00 -0.54 6.39
CA GLU A 53 4.03 0.14 7.19
C GLU A 53 5.18 0.62 6.33
N GLY A 54 5.78 1.76 6.71
CA GLY A 54 6.94 2.35 6.02
C GLY A 54 8.14 1.39 6.02
N ILE A 55 8.72 1.13 4.85
CA ILE A 55 9.84 0.20 4.69
C ILE A 55 11.12 0.76 5.33
N ALA A 56 11.28 2.09 5.28
CA ALA A 56 12.47 2.80 5.73
C ALA A 56 12.43 3.22 7.22
N ASP A 57 11.45 2.78 8.00
CA ASP A 57 11.25 3.22 9.39
C ASP A 57 12.00 2.35 10.41
N GLY A 58 13.24 1.97 10.11
CA GLY A 58 14.11 1.25 11.01
C GLY A 58 14.83 0.06 10.38
N ARG A 59 15.62 -0.65 11.21
CA ARG A 59 16.39 -1.82 10.76
C ARG A 59 15.45 -3.01 10.49
N TRP A 60 15.78 -3.80 9.49
CA TRP A 60 15.03 -4.99 9.09
C TRP A 60 15.35 -6.21 9.97
N THR A 61 14.95 -6.16 11.23
CA THR A 61 14.94 -7.32 12.12
C THR A 61 13.91 -8.34 11.66
N LEU A 62 13.94 -9.56 12.19
CA LEU A 62 12.93 -10.58 11.89
C LEU A 62 11.51 -10.12 12.28
N GLU A 63 11.38 -9.45 13.42
CA GLU A 63 10.12 -8.89 13.89
C GLU A 63 9.62 -7.80 12.93
N ARG A 64 10.50 -6.86 12.54
CA ARG A 64 10.16 -5.81 11.58
C ARG A 64 9.73 -6.38 10.23
N LYS A 65 10.43 -7.38 9.71
CA LYS A 65 10.06 -8.07 8.47
C LYS A 65 8.66 -8.70 8.57
N ARG A 66 8.31 -9.32 9.69
CA ARG A 66 6.98 -9.86 9.93
C ARG A 66 5.91 -8.77 9.93
N SER A 67 6.15 -7.66 10.62
CA SER A 67 5.24 -6.50 10.65
C SER A 67 5.01 -5.90 9.26
N LEU A 68 6.07 -5.73 8.46
CA LEU A 68 5.99 -5.28 7.08
C LEU A 68 5.12 -6.20 6.20
N ILE A 69 5.23 -7.50 6.36
CA ILE A 69 4.40 -8.48 5.67
C ILE A 69 2.95 -8.39 6.16
N GLN A 70 2.72 -8.47 7.46
CA GLN A 70 1.38 -8.51 8.05
C GLN A 70 0.57 -7.28 7.73
N SER A 71 1.16 -6.08 7.82
CA SER A 71 0.45 -4.83 7.54
C SER A 71 -0.13 -4.78 6.12
N ARG A 72 0.53 -5.41 5.15
CA ARG A 72 0.11 -5.46 3.75
C ARG A 72 -0.88 -6.58 3.47
N LEU A 73 -0.53 -7.80 3.86
CA LEU A 73 -1.36 -8.97 3.58
C LEU A 73 -2.69 -8.91 4.31
N LEU A 74 -2.67 -8.55 5.61
CA LEU A 74 -3.89 -8.51 6.39
C LEU A 74 -4.83 -7.37 5.97
N SER A 75 -4.30 -6.21 5.56
CA SER A 75 -5.15 -5.14 5.03
C SER A 75 -5.90 -5.58 3.77
N ALA A 76 -5.22 -6.19 2.81
CA ALA A 76 -5.85 -6.68 1.59
C ALA A 76 -6.85 -7.81 1.91
N ARG A 77 -6.43 -8.81 2.68
CA ARG A 77 -7.26 -9.97 3.05
C ARG A 77 -8.55 -9.54 3.74
N ARG A 78 -8.48 -8.72 4.78
CA ARG A 78 -9.66 -8.33 5.57
C ARG A 78 -10.62 -7.42 4.81
N LEU A 79 -10.10 -6.59 3.88
CA LEU A 79 -10.96 -5.84 2.95
C LEU A 79 -11.72 -6.79 2.02
N ILE A 80 -11.02 -7.75 1.41
CA ILE A 80 -11.60 -8.73 0.50
C ILE A 80 -12.59 -9.63 1.24
N ASP A 81 -12.26 -10.06 2.45
CA ASP A 81 -13.17 -10.83 3.31
C ASP A 81 -14.44 -10.04 3.60
N ALA A 82 -14.34 -8.77 4.02
CA ALA A 82 -15.51 -7.93 4.24
C ALA A 82 -16.38 -7.77 2.98
N ILE A 83 -15.73 -7.53 1.83
CA ILE A 83 -16.41 -7.41 0.53
C ILE A 83 -17.11 -8.71 0.15
N SER A 84 -16.55 -9.88 0.48
CA SER A 84 -17.14 -11.17 0.13
C SER A 84 -18.54 -11.38 0.72
N TYR A 85 -18.81 -10.79 1.89
CA TYR A 85 -20.10 -10.84 2.58
C TYR A 85 -21.09 -9.75 2.13
N MET A 86 -20.70 -8.85 1.22
CA MET A 86 -21.59 -7.79 0.72
C MET A 86 -22.53 -8.31 -0.36
N ASN A 87 -23.81 -7.91 -0.31
CA ASN A 87 -24.77 -8.18 -1.38
C ASN A 87 -24.46 -7.38 -2.66
N SER A 88 -24.08 -6.11 -2.50
CA SER A 88 -23.61 -5.25 -3.59
C SER A 88 -22.12 -4.98 -3.40
N LYS A 89 -21.31 -5.53 -4.28
CA LYS A 89 -19.84 -5.42 -4.19
C LYS A 89 -19.34 -4.19 -4.93
N PRO A 90 -18.20 -3.62 -4.52
CA PRO A 90 -17.50 -2.59 -5.28
C PRO A 90 -17.20 -3.04 -6.70
N LYS A 91 -17.20 -2.11 -7.65
CA LYS A 91 -16.89 -2.37 -9.06
C LYS A 91 -15.38 -2.56 -9.27
N VAL A 92 -14.55 -1.92 -8.43
CA VAL A 92 -13.10 -1.96 -8.54
C VAL A 92 -12.44 -2.06 -7.17
N PHE A 93 -11.41 -2.90 -7.09
CA PHE A 93 -10.47 -3.00 -5.99
C PHE A 93 -9.07 -2.67 -6.51
N LEU A 94 -8.56 -1.52 -6.13
CA LEU A 94 -7.23 -1.04 -6.48
C LEU A 94 -6.35 -1.13 -5.23
N SER A 95 -5.19 -1.76 -5.33
CA SER A 95 -4.27 -1.85 -4.19
C SER A 95 -2.85 -1.49 -4.60
N ALA A 96 -2.15 -0.83 -3.70
CA ALA A 96 -0.73 -0.64 -3.84
C ALA A 96 -0.01 -1.99 -3.88
N SER A 97 1.01 -2.06 -4.69
CA SER A 97 2.14 -2.96 -4.70
C SER A 97 3.40 -2.10 -4.85
N ALA A 98 4.53 -2.65 -5.23
CA ALA A 98 5.74 -1.86 -5.41
C ALA A 98 6.64 -2.43 -6.52
N ILE A 99 7.45 -1.56 -7.14
CA ILE A 99 8.50 -1.97 -8.10
C ILE A 99 9.53 -2.93 -7.48
N GLY A 100 9.60 -3.02 -6.14
CA GLY A 100 10.37 -4.04 -5.43
C GLY A 100 10.01 -5.49 -5.82
N PHE A 101 8.86 -5.71 -6.50
CA PHE A 101 8.48 -6.97 -7.13
C PHE A 101 9.56 -7.49 -8.07
N TYR A 102 10.16 -6.61 -8.85
CA TYR A 102 11.14 -6.97 -9.87
C TYR A 102 12.53 -7.27 -9.29
N GLY A 103 12.87 -6.79 -8.08
CA GLY A 103 14.21 -6.87 -7.53
C GLY A 103 15.22 -6.08 -8.37
N ASP A 104 16.49 -6.46 -8.29
CA ASP A 104 17.56 -5.91 -9.13
C ASP A 104 17.63 -6.70 -10.44
N GLN A 105 17.42 -6.03 -11.55
CA GLN A 105 17.46 -6.58 -12.92
C GLN A 105 18.50 -5.87 -13.79
N GLY A 106 19.42 -5.09 -13.18
CA GLY A 106 20.39 -4.29 -13.91
C GLY A 106 19.69 -3.30 -14.85
N ASP A 107 20.17 -3.17 -16.09
CA ASP A 107 19.68 -2.22 -17.10
C ASP A 107 18.51 -2.76 -17.95
N GLN A 108 17.85 -3.83 -17.53
CA GLN A 108 16.73 -4.40 -18.28
C GLN A 108 15.51 -3.47 -18.22
N LEU A 109 14.88 -3.25 -19.38
CA LEU A 109 13.57 -2.62 -19.43
C LEU A 109 12.52 -3.58 -18.91
N LEU A 110 11.76 -3.14 -17.91
CA LEU A 110 10.76 -3.94 -17.22
C LEU A 110 9.36 -3.45 -17.56
N ASN A 111 8.43 -4.38 -17.65
CA ASN A 111 7.00 -4.14 -17.80
C ASN A 111 6.21 -5.02 -16.80
N GLU A 112 4.89 -4.96 -16.86
CA GLU A 112 4.02 -5.70 -15.95
C GLU A 112 4.12 -7.22 -16.12
N GLU A 113 4.55 -7.72 -17.28
CA GLU A 113 4.73 -9.14 -17.59
C GLU A 113 6.12 -9.65 -17.20
N SER A 114 7.05 -8.75 -16.86
CA SER A 114 8.40 -9.11 -16.45
C SER A 114 8.38 -9.97 -15.19
N ALA A 115 9.29 -10.96 -15.17
CA ALA A 115 9.37 -11.92 -14.07
C ALA A 115 9.68 -11.25 -12.73
N LYS A 116 9.18 -11.87 -11.66
CA LYS A 116 9.54 -11.52 -10.29
C LYS A 116 11.06 -11.70 -10.07
N GLY A 117 11.66 -10.74 -9.38
CA GLY A 117 13.04 -10.84 -8.91
C GLY A 117 13.18 -11.70 -7.65
N ASN A 118 14.33 -11.55 -7.01
CA ASN A 118 14.72 -12.28 -5.81
C ASN A 118 14.78 -11.35 -4.59
N GLY A 119 14.74 -11.96 -3.41
CA GLY A 119 14.93 -11.29 -2.13
C GLY A 119 13.63 -10.85 -1.45
N PHE A 120 13.79 -10.32 -0.24
CA PHE A 120 12.70 -10.07 0.69
C PHE A 120 11.61 -9.12 0.15
N LEU A 121 12.00 -8.05 -0.54
CA LEU A 121 11.02 -7.10 -1.10
C LEU A 121 10.22 -7.72 -2.23
N SER A 122 10.86 -8.51 -3.07
CA SER A 122 10.20 -9.20 -4.17
C SER A 122 9.20 -10.25 -3.65
N GLU A 123 9.57 -10.98 -2.59
CA GLU A 123 8.69 -11.94 -1.93
C GLU A 123 7.49 -11.27 -1.26
N ILE A 124 7.69 -10.14 -0.58
CA ILE A 124 6.57 -9.36 -0.01
C ILE A 124 5.60 -8.93 -1.09
N CYS A 125 6.10 -8.34 -2.18
CA CYS A 125 5.26 -7.84 -3.27
C CYS A 125 4.47 -8.99 -3.90
N GLN A 126 5.10 -10.13 -4.17
CA GLN A 126 4.43 -11.31 -4.70
C GLN A 126 3.29 -11.79 -3.79
N ASN A 127 3.58 -11.96 -2.49
CA ASN A 127 2.58 -12.43 -1.53
C ASN A 127 1.43 -11.42 -1.39
N TRP A 128 1.76 -10.14 -1.43
CA TRP A 128 0.77 -9.07 -1.39
C TRP A 128 -0.12 -9.08 -2.63
N GLU A 129 0.45 -9.16 -3.83
CA GLU A 129 -0.30 -9.27 -5.08
C GLU A 129 -1.18 -10.53 -5.13
N ASN A 130 -0.69 -11.66 -4.62
CA ASN A 130 -1.49 -12.87 -4.49
C ASN A 130 -2.73 -12.69 -3.62
N GLU A 131 -2.63 -11.93 -2.51
CA GLU A 131 -3.81 -11.58 -1.69
C GLU A 131 -4.75 -10.64 -2.43
N ILE A 132 -4.22 -9.58 -3.06
CA ILE A 132 -5.00 -8.60 -3.84
C ILE A 132 -5.82 -9.28 -4.93
N LEU A 133 -5.20 -10.20 -5.66
CA LEU A 133 -5.82 -10.85 -6.84
C LEU A 133 -7.00 -11.75 -6.48
N LYS A 134 -7.14 -12.17 -5.22
CA LYS A 134 -8.33 -12.91 -4.75
C LYS A 134 -9.64 -12.12 -4.91
N ALA A 135 -9.59 -10.80 -4.99
CA ALA A 135 -10.76 -9.99 -5.28
C ALA A 135 -11.37 -10.27 -6.66
N LYS A 136 -10.57 -10.80 -7.60
CA LYS A 136 -11.08 -11.24 -8.92
C LYS A 136 -12.10 -12.38 -8.81
N ASP A 137 -11.90 -13.27 -7.83
CA ASP A 137 -12.81 -14.40 -7.61
C ASP A 137 -14.20 -13.96 -7.16
N LEU A 138 -14.32 -12.71 -6.70
CA LEU A 138 -15.57 -12.05 -6.33
C LEU A 138 -16.23 -11.31 -7.51
N GLY A 139 -15.68 -11.40 -8.72
CA GLY A 139 -16.14 -10.69 -9.91
C GLY A 139 -15.77 -9.20 -9.94
N ILE A 140 -14.79 -8.77 -9.16
CA ILE A 140 -14.38 -7.37 -9.03
C ILE A 140 -13.19 -7.07 -9.94
N ARG A 141 -13.24 -5.96 -10.69
CA ARG A 141 -12.07 -5.48 -11.42
C ARG A 141 -10.97 -5.15 -10.43
N THR A 142 -9.86 -5.90 -10.49
CA THR A 142 -8.77 -5.81 -9.51
C THR A 142 -7.50 -5.30 -10.19
N VAL A 143 -6.86 -4.30 -9.56
CA VAL A 143 -5.61 -3.70 -10.05
C VAL A 143 -4.59 -3.66 -8.90
N ALA A 144 -3.40 -4.23 -9.12
CA ALA A 144 -2.23 -4.06 -8.28
C ALA A 144 -1.32 -3.00 -8.91
N LEU A 145 -1.05 -1.92 -8.19
CA LEU A 145 -0.18 -0.83 -8.65
C LEU A 145 1.24 -1.04 -8.13
N ARG A 146 2.18 -1.39 -8.99
CA ARG A 146 3.61 -1.47 -8.65
C ARG A 146 4.21 -0.07 -8.60
N ILE A 147 4.01 0.61 -7.48
CA ILE A 147 4.40 2.00 -7.27
C ILE A 147 5.92 2.08 -7.06
N GLY A 148 6.56 3.02 -7.76
CA GLY A 148 7.95 3.40 -7.54
C GLY A 148 8.16 4.23 -6.29
N MET A 149 9.35 4.79 -6.14
CA MET A 149 9.65 5.72 -5.05
C MET A 149 8.93 7.05 -5.28
N VAL A 150 7.96 7.37 -4.43
CA VAL A 150 7.24 8.64 -4.49
C VAL A 150 8.06 9.70 -3.75
N LEU A 151 8.42 10.78 -4.46
CA LEU A 151 9.13 11.92 -3.91
C LEU A 151 8.11 13.01 -3.50
N GLY A 152 7.53 12.83 -2.32
CA GLY A 152 6.58 13.79 -1.74
C GLY A 152 7.30 14.85 -0.90
N HIS A 153 6.69 16.05 -0.81
CA HIS A 153 7.24 17.16 -0.03
C HIS A 153 7.13 16.90 1.49
N ASP A 154 6.03 16.30 1.94
CA ASP A 154 5.65 16.21 3.36
C ASP A 154 5.84 14.79 3.91
N GLY A 155 6.97 14.15 3.59
CA GLY A 155 7.29 12.82 4.12
C GLY A 155 7.90 11.86 3.11
N GLY A 156 8.13 10.63 3.56
CA GLY A 156 8.62 9.53 2.73
C GLY A 156 10.12 9.57 2.44
N ALA A 157 10.50 9.14 1.24
CA ALA A 157 11.92 8.98 0.88
C ALA A 157 12.66 10.32 0.78
N LEU A 158 12.04 11.33 0.15
CA LEU A 158 12.68 12.62 -0.09
C LEU A 158 13.04 13.33 1.22
N GLU A 159 12.12 13.35 2.19
CA GLU A 159 12.35 13.94 3.51
C GLU A 159 13.60 13.33 4.20
N LYS A 160 13.79 12.02 4.06
CA LYS A 160 14.94 11.31 4.63
C LYS A 160 16.23 11.50 3.84
N MET A 161 16.14 11.75 2.54
CA MET A 161 17.31 11.94 1.66
C MET A 161 17.85 13.36 1.68
N LEU A 162 17.01 14.37 1.85
CA LEU A 162 17.40 15.79 1.78
C LEU A 162 18.44 16.22 2.83
N PRO A 163 18.34 15.86 4.14
CA PRO A 163 19.25 16.36 5.16
C PRO A 163 20.74 16.13 4.88
N PRO A 164 21.21 14.94 4.45
CA PRO A 164 22.61 14.75 4.09
C PRO A 164 23.09 15.67 2.98
N PHE A 165 22.25 15.96 1.98
CA PHE A 165 22.61 16.87 0.90
C PHE A 165 22.64 18.32 1.36
N GLN A 166 21.70 18.74 2.21
CA GLN A 166 21.71 20.08 2.81
C GLN A 166 22.93 20.32 3.70
N LEU A 167 23.45 19.27 4.34
CA LEU A 167 24.69 19.31 5.15
C LEU A 167 25.97 19.16 4.32
N GLY A 168 25.90 19.04 3.00
CA GLY A 168 27.05 18.88 2.12
C GLY A 168 27.74 17.51 2.20
N VAL A 169 27.11 16.53 2.89
CA VAL A 169 27.64 15.15 3.03
C VAL A 169 26.84 14.14 2.19
N GLY A 170 25.96 14.61 1.33
CA GLY A 170 25.24 13.79 0.37
C GLY A 170 26.18 13.12 -0.62
N GLY A 171 25.89 11.89 -1.02
CA GLY A 171 26.72 11.11 -1.95
C GLY A 171 25.90 10.15 -2.80
N LYS A 172 26.57 9.46 -3.69
CA LYS A 172 25.98 8.43 -4.53
C LYS A 172 25.43 7.29 -3.70
N LEU A 173 24.25 6.81 -4.04
CA LEU A 173 23.68 5.57 -3.51
C LEU A 173 23.99 4.44 -4.53
N GLY A 174 24.66 3.38 -4.07
CA GLY A 174 25.06 2.28 -4.95
C GLY A 174 26.05 2.72 -6.05
N SER A 175 25.82 2.29 -7.28
CA SER A 175 26.63 2.68 -8.46
C SER A 175 26.39 4.13 -8.89
N GLY A 176 25.27 4.72 -8.52
CA GLY A 176 24.84 6.05 -8.96
C GLY A 176 24.27 6.07 -10.39
N THR A 177 23.99 4.90 -10.93
CA THR A 177 23.29 4.69 -12.22
C THR A 177 21.85 4.32 -11.97
#